data_6d96a57367c4ed07c7d7bd1b205ecd55
#
_entry.id   6d96a57367c4ed07c7d7bd1b205ecd55
#
_cell.length_a   1.000
_cell.length_b   1.000
_cell.length_c   1.000
_cell.angle_alpha   90.00
_cell.angle_beta   90.00
_cell.angle_gamma   90.00
#
_symmetry.space_group_name_H-M   'P 1'
#
loop_
_entity.id
_entity.type
_entity.pdbx_description
1 polymer ?
#
loop_
_entity_poly.entity_id
_entity_poly.type
_entity_poly.pdbx_seq_one_letter_code
_entity_poly.pdbx_strand_id
1 'polypeptide(L)'
;MSNVASKPVQLSSDIKFNVTDNTIHIEGPKGKLEFVKPDEITIVQTDNLINESTKSESTAMSGTTRALLFNMVTGVSKGWEKKLSLVGVGYRAKADKLKLELVVGYSHPVNFEIPEGITIETPSQTEIVISGIDKQKVGQVAADIRSVRPPEPYKGKGIKYADEQIVKKEAKKK
;
A
#
# COMPACT_ATOMS: atom_id res chain seq x y z
N MET A 1 6.10 19.63 -20.20
CA MET A 1 4.98 18.77 -19.76
C MET A 1 5.54 17.46 -19.22
N SER A 2 5.05 17.00 -18.06
CA SER A 2 5.47 15.71 -17.51
C SER A 2 4.90 14.57 -18.36
N ASN A 3 5.74 13.67 -18.88
CA ASN A 3 5.33 12.49 -19.65
C ASN A 3 4.38 11.54 -18.88
N VAL A 4 4.28 11.70 -17.56
CA VAL A 4 3.42 10.89 -16.70
C VAL A 4 1.99 11.43 -16.69
N ALA A 5 1.79 12.74 -16.65
CA ALA A 5 0.48 13.39 -16.59
C ALA A 5 -0.34 13.23 -17.88
N SER A 6 0.32 13.00 -19.02
CA SER A 6 -0.35 12.90 -20.34
C SER A 6 -0.80 11.50 -20.73
N LYS A 7 -0.48 10.47 -19.91
CA LYS A 7 -0.90 9.08 -20.21
C LYS A 7 -2.27 8.79 -19.60
N PRO A 8 -3.28 8.37 -20.38
CA PRO A 8 -4.58 8.00 -19.86
C PRO A 8 -4.51 6.81 -18.91
N VAL A 9 -5.42 6.75 -17.96
CA VAL A 9 -5.60 5.59 -17.08
C VAL A 9 -6.61 4.65 -17.75
N GLN A 10 -6.20 3.42 -18.00
CA GLN A 10 -7.08 2.39 -18.56
C GLN A 10 -7.97 1.79 -17.49
N LEU A 11 -9.27 1.73 -17.76
CA LEU A 11 -10.23 1.00 -16.96
C LEU A 11 -10.44 -0.40 -17.53
N SER A 12 -10.44 -1.41 -16.68
CA SER A 12 -10.94 -2.72 -17.03
C SER A 12 -12.48 -2.71 -17.12
N SER A 13 -13.05 -3.60 -17.93
CA SER A 13 -14.51 -3.71 -18.12
C SER A 13 -15.31 -3.90 -16.83
N ASP A 14 -14.67 -4.42 -15.79
CA ASP A 14 -15.29 -4.77 -14.51
C ASP A 14 -15.28 -3.61 -13.50
N ILE A 15 -14.77 -2.44 -13.90
CA ILE A 15 -14.65 -1.27 -13.03
C ILE A 15 -15.70 -0.24 -13.42
N LYS A 16 -16.48 0.17 -12.43
CA LYS A 16 -17.42 1.29 -12.54
C LYS A 16 -16.74 2.55 -12.03
N PHE A 17 -16.73 3.56 -12.85
CA PHE A 17 -16.18 4.87 -12.53
C PHE A 17 -17.30 5.91 -12.57
N ASN A 18 -17.44 6.69 -11.52
CA ASN A 18 -18.40 7.78 -11.45
C ASN A 18 -17.79 9.00 -10.77
N VAL A 19 -18.14 10.17 -11.23
CA VAL A 19 -17.72 11.44 -10.64
C VAL A 19 -18.98 12.21 -10.23
N THR A 20 -19.12 12.45 -8.94
CA THR A 20 -20.20 13.25 -8.38
C THR A 20 -19.59 14.48 -7.74
N ASP A 21 -19.89 15.66 -8.27
CA ASP A 21 -19.30 16.94 -7.86
C ASP A 21 -17.76 16.87 -7.87
N ASN A 22 -17.12 16.88 -6.71
CA ASN A 22 -15.67 16.78 -6.55
C ASN A 22 -15.21 15.41 -6.06
N THR A 23 -16.11 14.43 -5.91
CA THR A 23 -15.78 13.10 -5.43
C THR A 23 -15.80 12.10 -6.57
N ILE A 24 -14.71 11.36 -6.68
CA ILE A 24 -14.54 10.25 -7.61
C ILE A 24 -14.87 8.97 -6.87
N HIS A 25 -15.77 8.17 -7.42
CA HIS A 25 -16.15 6.86 -6.91
C HIS A 25 -15.66 5.80 -7.89
N ILE A 26 -14.87 4.87 -7.41
CA ILE A 26 -14.36 3.74 -8.21
C ILE A 26 -14.83 2.46 -7.52
N GLU A 27 -15.59 1.65 -8.25
CA GLU A 27 -16.06 0.36 -7.80
C GLU A 27 -15.52 -0.74 -8.69
N GLY A 28 -14.97 -1.78 -8.09
CA GLY A 28 -14.46 -2.94 -8.79
C GLY A 28 -14.77 -4.24 -8.05
N PRO A 29 -14.31 -5.39 -8.57
CA PRO A 29 -14.62 -6.70 -8.01
C PRO A 29 -14.13 -6.89 -6.57
N LYS A 30 -13.11 -6.15 -6.15
CA LYS A 30 -12.55 -6.25 -4.78
C LYS A 30 -13.13 -5.25 -3.79
N GLY A 31 -13.80 -4.21 -4.25
CA GLY A 31 -14.40 -3.21 -3.36
C GLY A 31 -14.58 -1.85 -4.01
N LYS A 32 -14.83 -0.86 -3.17
CA LYS A 32 -15.07 0.52 -3.56
C LYS A 32 -14.06 1.44 -2.91
N LEU A 33 -13.61 2.45 -3.67
CA LEU A 33 -12.77 3.52 -3.16
C LEU A 33 -13.36 4.87 -3.59
N GLU A 34 -13.15 5.87 -2.74
CA GLU A 34 -13.58 7.25 -2.98
C GLU A 34 -12.39 8.20 -2.83
N PHE A 35 -12.35 9.20 -3.66
CA PHE A 35 -11.32 10.22 -3.64
C PHE A 35 -11.90 11.59 -3.98
N VAL A 36 -11.59 12.58 -3.14
CA VAL A 36 -11.98 13.97 -3.40
C VAL A 36 -10.90 14.60 -4.28
N LYS A 37 -11.28 14.92 -5.52
CA LYS A 37 -10.38 15.58 -6.46
C LYS A 37 -10.23 17.08 -6.15
N PRO A 38 -9.07 17.67 -6.40
CA PRO A 38 -8.92 19.12 -6.38
C PRO A 38 -9.81 19.80 -7.43
N ASP A 39 -10.33 20.98 -7.10
CA ASP A 39 -11.26 21.75 -7.97
C ASP A 39 -10.64 22.15 -9.31
N GLU A 40 -9.31 22.27 -9.36
CA GLU A 40 -8.54 22.64 -10.54
C GLU A 40 -8.45 21.53 -11.61
N ILE A 41 -8.82 20.29 -11.24
CA ILE A 41 -8.68 19.14 -12.12
C ILE A 41 -10.05 18.75 -12.69
N THR A 42 -10.11 18.69 -14.00
CA THR A 42 -11.25 18.16 -14.75
C THR A 42 -10.91 16.75 -15.22
N ILE A 43 -11.82 15.83 -14.98
CA ILE A 43 -11.68 14.43 -15.40
C ILE A 43 -12.70 14.18 -16.50
N VAL A 44 -12.23 13.66 -17.62
CA VAL A 44 -13.05 13.26 -18.75
C VAL A 44 -12.88 11.77 -18.96
N GLN A 45 -13.98 11.05 -18.86
CA GLN A 45 -14.02 9.63 -19.23
C GLN A 45 -14.41 9.50 -20.69
N THR A 46 -13.60 8.78 -21.46
CA THR A 46 -13.90 8.42 -22.85
C THR A 46 -13.79 6.91 -22.95
N ASP A 47 -14.91 6.22 -23.09
CA ASP A 47 -14.99 4.76 -23.08
C ASP A 47 -14.30 4.16 -21.82
N ASN A 48 -13.24 3.39 -22.04
CA ASN A 48 -12.46 2.75 -20.98
C ASN A 48 -11.18 3.52 -20.60
N LEU A 49 -11.10 4.81 -20.95
CA LEU A 49 -9.95 5.66 -20.66
C LEU A 49 -10.37 6.85 -19.82
N ILE A 50 -9.62 7.10 -18.76
CA ILE A 50 -9.74 8.31 -17.95
C ILE A 50 -8.63 9.26 -18.39
N ASN A 51 -9.03 10.42 -18.88
CA ASN A 51 -8.14 11.52 -19.20
C ASN A 51 -8.32 12.63 -18.17
N GLU A 52 -7.21 13.20 -17.74
CA GLU A 52 -7.20 14.35 -16.85
C GLU A 52 -6.80 15.60 -17.64
N SER A 53 -7.50 16.67 -17.39
CA SER A 53 -7.09 17.99 -17.85
C SER A 53 -7.07 18.97 -16.68
N THR A 54 -6.09 19.83 -16.66
CA THR A 54 -5.97 20.91 -15.66
C THR A 54 -6.42 22.22 -16.26
N LYS A 55 -7.15 23.01 -15.50
CA LYS A 55 -7.52 24.39 -15.86
C LYS A 55 -6.34 25.36 -15.72
N SER A 56 -5.31 24.97 -14.98
CA SER A 56 -4.09 25.75 -14.76
C SER A 56 -2.86 25.00 -15.24
N GLU A 57 -1.73 25.70 -15.44
CA GLU A 57 -0.44 25.12 -15.85
C GLU A 57 0.20 24.21 -14.78
N SER A 58 -0.50 23.90 -13.70
CA SER A 58 -0.01 23.07 -12.60
C SER A 58 0.04 21.60 -12.97
N THR A 59 1.10 21.20 -13.66
CA THR A 59 1.37 19.80 -14.05
C THR A 59 1.61 18.86 -12.86
N ALA A 60 2.00 19.41 -11.69
CA ALA A 60 2.28 18.64 -10.50
C ALA A 60 1.02 17.96 -9.91
N MET A 61 -0.07 18.71 -9.77
CA MET A 61 -1.33 18.19 -9.22
C MET A 61 -1.99 17.18 -10.17
N SER A 62 -1.89 17.39 -11.48
CA SER A 62 -2.36 16.45 -12.49
C SER A 62 -1.62 15.13 -12.38
N GLY A 63 -0.29 15.13 -12.32
CA GLY A 63 0.50 13.90 -12.16
C GLY A 63 0.18 13.15 -10.88
N THR A 64 -0.05 13.86 -9.77
CA THR A 64 -0.43 13.26 -8.49
C THR A 64 -1.82 12.62 -8.56
N THR A 65 -2.80 13.33 -9.10
CA THR A 65 -4.18 12.81 -9.23
C THR A 65 -4.21 11.58 -10.13
N ARG A 66 -3.49 11.62 -11.26
CA ARG A 66 -3.35 10.45 -12.14
C ARG A 66 -2.76 9.24 -11.41
N ALA A 67 -1.70 9.44 -10.65
CA ALA A 67 -1.06 8.36 -9.91
C ALA A 67 -2.01 7.76 -8.86
N LEU A 68 -2.78 8.61 -8.16
CA LEU A 68 -3.80 8.16 -7.20
C LEU A 68 -4.91 7.37 -7.89
N LEU A 69 -5.45 7.87 -9.01
CA LEU A 69 -6.47 7.16 -9.79
C LEU A 69 -5.95 5.81 -10.29
N PHE A 70 -4.74 5.75 -10.81
CA PHE A 70 -4.12 4.50 -11.22
C PHE A 70 -4.00 3.50 -10.05
N ASN A 71 -3.58 3.98 -8.88
CA ASN A 71 -3.49 3.15 -7.68
C ASN A 71 -4.86 2.64 -7.22
N MET A 72 -5.91 3.47 -7.31
CA MET A 72 -7.27 3.09 -6.95
C MET A 72 -7.85 2.05 -7.92
N VAL A 73 -7.70 2.27 -9.22
CA VAL A 73 -8.13 1.33 -10.27
C VAL A 73 -7.46 -0.03 -10.09
N THR A 74 -6.15 -0.04 -9.85
CA THR A 74 -5.40 -1.27 -9.57
C THR A 74 -5.87 -1.93 -8.28
N GLY A 75 -6.11 -1.14 -7.24
CA GLY A 75 -6.56 -1.63 -5.94
C GLY A 75 -7.91 -2.33 -5.98
N VAL A 76 -8.90 -1.74 -6.65
CA VAL A 76 -10.25 -2.33 -6.75
C VAL A 76 -10.31 -3.51 -7.73
N SER A 77 -9.36 -3.61 -8.67
CA SER A 77 -9.29 -4.72 -9.63
C SER A 77 -8.45 -5.90 -9.11
N LYS A 78 -7.19 -5.67 -8.85
CA LYS A 78 -6.21 -6.70 -8.45
C LYS A 78 -5.94 -6.73 -6.95
N GLY A 79 -6.05 -5.59 -6.29
CA GLY A 79 -5.62 -5.37 -4.92
C GLY A 79 -4.12 -5.06 -4.82
N TRP A 80 -3.73 -4.61 -3.64
CA TRP A 80 -2.35 -4.35 -3.28
C TRP A 80 -1.89 -5.35 -2.24
N GLU A 81 -0.63 -5.76 -2.33
CA GLU A 81 -0.01 -6.71 -1.41
C GLU A 81 1.38 -6.21 -1.01
N LYS A 82 1.69 -6.37 0.28
CA LYS A 82 3.04 -6.16 0.84
C LYS A 82 3.41 -7.36 1.68
N LYS A 83 4.64 -7.84 1.49
CA LYS A 83 5.21 -8.96 2.23
C LYS A 83 6.28 -8.49 3.18
N LEU A 84 6.20 -8.96 4.42
CA LEU A 84 7.20 -8.74 5.45
C LEU A 84 7.80 -10.07 5.87
N SER A 85 9.07 -10.04 6.22
CA SER A 85 9.85 -11.19 6.66
C SER A 85 10.43 -10.92 8.04
N LEU A 86 10.28 -11.87 8.96
CA LEU A 86 10.86 -11.82 10.28
C LEU A 86 12.20 -12.54 10.27
N VAL A 87 13.24 -11.88 10.73
CA VAL A 87 14.59 -12.42 10.85
C VAL A 87 15.01 -12.39 12.31
N GLY A 88 15.28 -13.55 12.88
CA GLY A 88 15.72 -13.70 14.26
C GLY A 88 15.30 -15.03 14.85
N VAL A 89 16.14 -15.59 15.73
CA VAL A 89 15.85 -16.83 16.43
C VAL A 89 14.66 -16.61 17.36
N GLY A 90 13.62 -17.47 17.24
CA GLY A 90 12.42 -17.37 18.05
C GLY A 90 11.44 -16.28 17.63
N TYR A 91 11.71 -15.52 16.57
CA TYR A 91 10.76 -14.57 16.03
C TYR A 91 9.64 -15.28 15.30
N ARG A 92 8.42 -14.91 15.59
CA ARG A 92 7.23 -15.48 14.97
C ARG A 92 6.08 -14.48 14.91
N ALA A 93 5.24 -14.66 13.92
CA ALA A 93 4.00 -13.92 13.73
C ALA A 93 2.83 -14.89 13.59
N LYS A 94 1.69 -14.52 14.14
CA LYS A 94 0.43 -15.25 13.99
C LYS A 94 -0.68 -14.24 13.75
N ALA A 95 -1.32 -14.33 12.59
CA ALA A 95 -2.49 -13.54 12.26
C ALA A 95 -3.77 -14.24 12.68
N ASP A 96 -4.67 -13.49 13.28
CA ASP A 96 -6.07 -13.81 13.46
C ASP A 96 -6.91 -12.77 12.72
N LYS A 97 -8.23 -12.92 12.67
CA LYS A 97 -9.13 -12.02 11.89
C LYS A 97 -9.02 -10.55 12.26
N LEU A 98 -8.76 -10.24 13.53
CA LEU A 98 -8.74 -8.87 14.05
C LEU A 98 -7.39 -8.42 14.60
N LYS A 99 -6.48 -9.36 14.82
CA LYS A 99 -5.18 -9.10 15.48
C LYS A 99 -4.05 -9.85 14.83
N LEU A 100 -2.90 -9.22 14.81
CA LEU A 100 -1.62 -9.84 14.50
C LEU A 100 -0.78 -9.90 15.77
N GLU A 101 -0.47 -11.10 16.22
CA GLU A 101 0.44 -11.32 17.34
C GLU A 101 1.89 -11.44 16.83
N LEU A 102 2.77 -10.65 17.39
CA LEU A 102 4.19 -10.60 17.04
C LEU A 102 5.05 -10.95 18.24
N VAL A 103 5.85 -12.01 18.12
CA VAL A 103 6.89 -12.36 19.09
C VAL A 103 8.24 -12.02 18.45
N VAL A 104 8.81 -10.88 18.85
CA VAL A 104 9.98 -10.30 18.18
C VAL A 104 11.07 -9.89 19.18
N GLY A 105 11.25 -10.72 20.22
CA GLY A 105 12.31 -10.55 21.21
C GLY A 105 12.01 -9.54 22.32
N TYR A 106 10.75 -9.20 22.52
CA TYR A 106 10.28 -8.49 23.72
C TYR A 106 9.86 -9.48 24.80
N SER A 107 9.72 -9.01 26.03
CA SER A 107 9.31 -9.83 27.18
C SER A 107 7.88 -10.38 27.06
N HIS A 108 7.04 -9.73 26.26
CA HIS A 108 5.66 -10.11 25.97
C HIS A 108 5.37 -9.98 24.48
N PRO A 109 4.39 -10.72 23.93
CA PRO A 109 3.95 -10.57 22.55
C PRO A 109 3.38 -9.17 22.30
N VAL A 110 3.64 -8.61 21.13
CA VAL A 110 3.03 -7.37 20.66
C VAL A 110 1.79 -7.70 19.87
N ASN A 111 0.65 -7.16 20.25
CA ASN A 111 -0.61 -7.32 19.53
C ASN A 111 -0.84 -6.07 18.66
N PHE A 112 -0.94 -6.27 17.36
CA PHE A 112 -1.27 -5.25 16.39
C PHE A 112 -2.73 -5.43 15.94
N GLU A 113 -3.55 -4.41 16.10
CA GLU A 113 -4.94 -4.42 15.62
C GLU A 113 -4.96 -4.22 14.11
N ILE A 114 -5.69 -5.09 13.41
CA ILE A 114 -5.83 -5.02 11.95
C ILE A 114 -6.90 -4.00 11.61
N PRO A 115 -6.56 -2.90 10.89
CA PRO A 115 -7.56 -1.91 10.51
C PRO A 115 -8.57 -2.47 9.50
N GLU A 116 -9.74 -1.87 9.46
CA GLU A 116 -10.78 -2.21 8.51
C GLU A 116 -10.32 -2.01 7.06
N GLY A 117 -10.63 -2.97 6.20
CA GLY A 117 -10.23 -2.98 4.79
C GLY A 117 -8.83 -3.58 4.52
N ILE A 118 -8.16 -4.08 5.55
CA ILE A 118 -6.88 -4.78 5.46
C ILE A 118 -7.05 -6.24 5.86
N THR A 119 -6.42 -7.12 5.11
CA THR A 119 -6.30 -8.55 5.44
C THR A 119 -4.83 -8.87 5.68
N ILE A 120 -4.55 -9.55 6.79
CA ILE A 120 -3.21 -10.01 7.12
C ILE A 120 -3.22 -11.54 7.20
N GLU A 121 -2.31 -12.16 6.48
CA GLU A 121 -2.10 -13.60 6.48
C GLU A 121 -0.67 -13.92 6.91
N THR A 122 -0.51 -15.02 7.61
CA THR A 122 0.80 -15.56 8.00
C THR A 122 0.97 -16.95 7.42
N PRO A 123 1.42 -17.07 6.14
CA PRO A 123 1.63 -18.36 5.49
C PRO A 123 2.66 -19.23 6.23
N SER A 124 3.63 -18.57 6.86
CA SER A 124 4.59 -19.17 7.77
C SER A 124 4.75 -18.29 9.02
N GLN A 125 5.38 -18.83 10.06
CA GLN A 125 5.63 -18.09 11.30
C GLN A 125 6.58 -16.89 11.13
N THR A 126 7.32 -16.84 10.04
CA THR A 126 8.31 -15.80 9.73
C THR A 126 7.93 -14.92 8.56
N GLU A 127 6.75 -15.09 8.01
CA GLU A 127 6.28 -14.34 6.86
C GLU A 127 4.89 -13.74 7.12
N ILE A 128 4.73 -12.47 6.80
CA ILE A 128 3.47 -11.73 6.94
C ILE A 128 3.12 -11.19 5.56
N VAL A 129 1.90 -11.47 5.12
CA VAL A 129 1.33 -10.94 3.87
C VAL A 129 0.20 -10.00 4.22
N ILE A 130 0.32 -8.75 3.80
CA ILE A 130 -0.66 -7.69 4.04
C ILE A 130 -1.31 -7.36 2.71
N SER A 131 -2.61 -7.47 2.62
CA SER A 131 -3.37 -7.19 1.40
C SER A 131 -4.55 -6.25 1.65
N GLY A 132 -4.93 -5.50 0.62
CA GLY A 132 -6.06 -4.58 0.67
C GLY A 132 -6.29 -3.86 -0.66
N ILE A 133 -7.39 -3.12 -0.74
CA ILE A 133 -7.74 -2.35 -1.93
C ILE A 133 -7.05 -0.99 -1.97
N ASP A 134 -6.73 -0.42 -0.81
CA ASP A 134 -6.09 0.89 -0.69
C ASP A 134 -4.59 0.74 -0.49
N LYS A 135 -3.81 1.16 -1.49
CA LYS A 135 -2.35 1.13 -1.47
C LYS A 135 -1.75 1.86 -0.28
N GLN A 136 -2.33 3.01 0.09
CA GLN A 136 -1.85 3.82 1.21
C GLN A 136 -2.03 3.09 2.54
N LYS A 137 -3.21 2.51 2.79
CA LYS A 137 -3.48 1.73 4.01
C LYS A 137 -2.59 0.50 4.11
N VAL A 138 -2.45 -0.25 3.01
CA VAL A 138 -1.55 -1.43 2.96
C VAL A 138 -0.11 -1.02 3.28
N GLY A 139 0.38 0.06 2.68
CA GLY A 139 1.73 0.57 2.93
C GLY A 139 1.92 1.07 4.35
N GLN A 140 0.94 1.77 4.92
CA GLN A 140 1.00 2.27 6.30
C GLN A 140 1.02 1.12 7.30
N VAL A 141 0.13 0.15 7.18
CA VAL A 141 0.09 -1.03 8.05
C VAL A 141 1.41 -1.81 7.98
N ALA A 142 1.97 -1.98 6.79
CA ALA A 142 3.27 -2.63 6.63
C ALA A 142 4.40 -1.86 7.32
N ALA A 143 4.40 -0.53 7.23
CA ALA A 143 5.37 0.33 7.90
C ALA A 143 5.22 0.29 9.42
N ASP A 144 4.00 0.29 9.94
CA ASP A 144 3.70 0.23 11.36
C ASP A 144 4.15 -1.12 11.96
N ILE A 145 3.86 -2.23 11.29
CA ILE A 145 4.34 -3.56 11.70
C ILE A 145 5.87 -3.62 11.68
N ARG A 146 6.51 -3.09 10.62
CA ARG A 146 7.97 -3.04 10.55
C ARG A 146 8.58 -2.19 11.66
N SER A 147 7.92 -1.11 12.06
CA SER A 147 8.39 -0.21 13.13
C SER A 147 8.40 -0.86 14.51
N VAL A 148 7.63 -1.91 14.74
CA VAL A 148 7.63 -2.67 16.02
C VAL A 148 9.02 -3.19 16.33
N ARG A 149 9.72 -3.73 15.33
CA ARG A 149 11.11 -4.16 15.46
C ARG A 149 11.83 -4.00 14.13
N PRO A 150 12.35 -2.81 13.83
CA PRO A 150 13.07 -2.57 12.57
C PRO A 150 14.34 -3.42 12.50
N PRO A 151 14.77 -3.79 11.29
CA PRO A 151 15.97 -4.61 11.14
C PRO A 151 17.22 -3.87 11.58
N GLU A 152 18.06 -4.54 12.35
CA GLU A 152 19.32 -3.99 12.82
C GLU A 152 20.45 -4.13 11.77
N PRO A 153 21.45 -3.24 11.76
CA PRO A 153 22.47 -3.23 10.71
C PRO A 153 23.58 -4.28 10.88
N TYR A 154 23.64 -5.02 11.99
CA TYR A 154 24.71 -5.98 12.25
C TYR A 154 24.36 -7.40 11.82
N LYS A 155 23.35 -7.99 12.41
CA LYS A 155 22.87 -9.35 12.06
C LYS A 155 21.62 -9.34 11.21
N GLY A 156 21.00 -8.19 11.00
CA GLY A 156 19.77 -8.04 10.23
C GLY A 156 18.54 -8.56 10.93
N LYS A 157 18.57 -8.73 12.28
CA LYS A 157 17.41 -9.17 13.06
C LYS A 157 16.35 -8.09 13.09
N GLY A 158 15.12 -8.47 12.90
CA GLY A 158 13.97 -7.58 12.90
C GLY A 158 12.94 -7.96 11.86
N ILE A 159 11.98 -7.07 11.66
CA ILE A 159 10.95 -7.17 10.62
C ILE A 159 11.38 -6.32 9.44
N LYS A 160 11.53 -6.92 8.28
CA LYS A 160 11.92 -6.24 7.03
C LYS A 160 10.90 -6.50 5.92
N TYR A 161 10.88 -5.65 4.91
CA TYR A 161 10.18 -5.97 3.66
C TYR A 161 10.86 -7.17 2.98
N ALA A 162 10.10 -7.99 2.27
CA ALA A 162 10.63 -9.17 1.60
C ALA A 162 11.72 -8.85 0.56
N ASP A 163 11.59 -7.69 -0.09
CA ASP A 163 12.51 -7.15 -1.09
C ASP A 163 13.58 -6.20 -0.52
N GLU A 164 13.58 -5.97 0.80
CA GLU A 164 14.50 -5.04 1.45
C GLU A 164 15.88 -5.67 1.63
N GLN A 165 16.90 -5.01 1.12
CA GLN A 165 18.28 -5.37 1.35
C GLN A 165 18.84 -4.56 2.53
N ILE A 166 19.28 -5.26 3.58
CA ILE A 166 19.86 -4.63 4.75
C ILE A 166 21.37 -4.47 4.53
N VAL A 167 21.84 -3.23 4.54
CA VAL A 167 23.28 -2.94 4.52
C VAL A 167 23.85 -3.29 5.87
N LYS A 168 24.60 -4.40 5.94
CA LYS A 168 25.24 -4.85 7.17
C LYS A 168 26.53 -4.06 7.42
N LYS A 169 26.68 -3.59 8.65
CA LYS A 169 27.93 -2.97 9.13
C LYS A 169 28.79 -4.05 9.79
N GLU A 170 30.08 -4.04 9.49
CA GLU A 170 31.03 -4.89 10.22
C GLU A 170 31.32 -4.28 11.60
N ALA A 171 31.32 -5.14 12.62
CA ALA A 171 31.78 -4.72 13.94
C ALA A 171 33.28 -4.37 13.86
N LYS A 172 33.69 -3.24 14.45
CA LYS A 172 35.13 -2.93 14.57
C LYS A 172 35.86 -4.11 15.21
N LYS A 173 36.79 -4.70 14.47
CA LYS A 173 37.77 -5.61 15.08
C LYS A 173 38.57 -4.81 16.09
N LYS A 174 38.59 -5.26 17.37
CA LYS A 174 39.50 -4.75 18.39
C LYS A 174 40.92 -5.14 18.02
#